data_130a5649d8cbe53a9499c9693b97d72c
#
_entry.id   130a5649d8cbe53a9499c9693b97d72c
#
_cell.length_a   1.000
_cell.length_b   1.000
_cell.length_c   1.000
_cell.angle_alpha   90.00
_cell.angle_beta   90.00
_cell.angle_gamma   90.00
#
_symmetry.space_group_name_H-M   'P 1'
#
loop_
_entity.id
_entity.type
_entity.pdbx_description
1 polymer ?
#
loop_
_entity_poly.entity_id
_entity_poly.type
_entity_poly.pdbx_seq_one_letter_code
_entity_poly.pdbx_strand_id
1 'polypeptide(L)'
;MQNYINKKTVLYLTYDGLLDPLGESQILPYLLGSLESMDQLTIISFEKRNSLHLDQNNLQKKLDSHHIKWIPLIFSERYGSLGKIWDLMKLFITCSKYSLYHKPKLIHARGHISALIACWIKFMMGNKFLFDFRGLWVDERVDKGGWNLSLFFHRQQYALFKYLEKYTLRFADHIVVLTNIIVPEIIKISSQPSNNITVIPCCADYKHFHLATPKDRRNSRKKLNITNAQIILGYHGSIGSMYRIDRFLKLYEVAKKIDHEISALIITRDTSLLQILVEDLVPSSIQNDIHIQSGTRKNMPNLLDAIDISVSFIEPSYARQASSPTKMAESFAMGIPVICNPGVGDIEAQVNNLNGGKVIDFLSDEVLENLSSNLHGIINLGGMRLRESSKKFFDLNVANERYKMIYNNILGAN
;
A
#
# COMPACT_ATOMS: atom_id res chain seq x y z
N MET A 1 42.34 -7.29 1.96
CA MET A 1 41.37 -7.33 3.07
C MET A 1 40.82 -5.94 3.46
N GLN A 2 41.53 -4.85 3.23
CA GLN A 2 41.09 -3.47 3.61
C GLN A 2 39.90 -2.90 2.83
N ASN A 3 39.60 -3.39 1.62
CA ASN A 3 38.50 -2.84 0.79
C ASN A 3 37.09 -3.35 1.15
N TYR A 4 36.94 -4.29 2.09
CA TYR A 4 35.63 -4.81 2.52
C TYR A 4 35.01 -4.05 3.69
N ILE A 5 35.80 -3.24 4.42
CA ILE A 5 35.37 -2.63 5.70
C ILE A 5 34.39 -1.49 5.53
N ASN A 6 34.34 -0.82 4.36
CA ASN A 6 33.52 0.38 4.15
C ASN A 6 32.30 0.20 3.21
N LYS A 7 32.04 -1.02 2.70
CA LYS A 7 30.89 -1.20 1.79
C LYS A 7 29.57 -1.04 2.53
N LYS A 8 28.68 -0.21 1.97
CA LYS A 8 27.29 -0.02 2.41
C LYS A 8 26.42 -1.20 1.97
N THR A 9 26.47 -2.30 2.70
CA THR A 9 25.75 -3.54 2.38
C THR A 9 24.41 -3.59 3.11
N VAL A 10 23.32 -3.79 2.37
CA VAL A 10 21.95 -3.84 2.88
C VAL A 10 21.33 -5.20 2.63
N LEU A 11 20.74 -5.78 3.67
CA LEU A 11 19.86 -6.93 3.59
C LEU A 11 18.42 -6.47 3.76
N TYR A 12 17.61 -6.58 2.71
CA TYR A 12 16.19 -6.27 2.75
C TYR A 12 15.36 -7.54 2.99
N LEU A 13 14.51 -7.51 4.02
CA LEU A 13 13.65 -8.61 4.42
C LEU A 13 12.19 -8.25 4.24
N THR A 14 11.43 -9.08 3.55
CA THR A 14 9.99 -8.94 3.43
C THR A 14 9.28 -10.29 3.49
N TYR A 15 8.14 -10.33 4.17
CA TYR A 15 7.21 -11.46 4.15
C TYR A 15 6.23 -11.36 2.97
N ASP A 16 6.21 -10.21 2.28
CA ASP A 16 5.44 -10.00 1.05
C ASP A 16 6.26 -10.45 -0.17
N GLY A 17 5.59 -10.98 -1.20
CA GLY A 17 6.21 -11.38 -2.45
C GLY A 17 6.57 -10.19 -3.34
N LEU A 18 7.73 -10.23 -3.99
CA LEU A 18 8.11 -9.25 -5.01
C LEU A 18 7.27 -9.38 -6.27
N LEU A 19 6.77 -10.58 -6.56
CA LEU A 19 5.89 -10.90 -7.69
C LEU A 19 4.41 -10.61 -7.39
N ASP A 20 4.07 -10.26 -6.16
CA ASP A 20 2.72 -9.81 -5.80
C ASP A 20 2.53 -8.33 -6.20
N PRO A 21 1.29 -7.85 -6.41
CA PRO A 21 1.01 -6.44 -6.75
C PRO A 21 1.65 -5.44 -5.80
N LEU A 22 1.73 -5.80 -4.52
CA LEU A 22 2.38 -4.98 -3.49
C LEU A 22 3.91 -4.91 -3.71
N GLY A 23 4.53 -6.02 -4.10
CA GLY A 23 5.95 -6.07 -4.47
C GLY A 23 6.28 -5.17 -5.65
N GLU A 24 5.47 -5.26 -6.69
CA GLU A 24 5.64 -4.45 -7.92
C GLU A 24 5.40 -2.96 -7.68
N SER A 25 4.48 -2.58 -6.79
CA SER A 25 4.09 -1.18 -6.59
C SER A 25 4.76 -0.50 -5.40
N GLN A 26 5.00 -1.23 -4.30
CA GLN A 26 5.40 -0.64 -3.02
C GLN A 26 6.73 -1.19 -2.44
N ILE A 27 7.41 -2.10 -3.15
CA ILE A 27 8.72 -2.62 -2.71
C ILE A 27 9.78 -2.29 -3.78
N LEU A 28 9.68 -2.91 -4.94
CA LEU A 28 10.71 -2.78 -5.99
C LEU A 28 10.99 -1.34 -6.42
N PRO A 29 9.98 -0.47 -6.66
CA PRO A 29 10.26 0.91 -7.09
C PRO A 29 11.01 1.74 -6.04
N TYR A 30 10.75 1.50 -4.77
CA TYR A 30 11.42 2.19 -3.67
C TYR A 30 12.87 1.72 -3.51
N LEU A 31 13.10 0.40 -3.62
CA LEU A 31 14.46 -0.14 -3.54
C LEU A 31 15.31 0.30 -4.72
N LEU A 32 14.77 0.19 -5.95
CA LEU A 32 15.47 0.60 -7.16
C LEU A 32 15.80 2.10 -7.15
N GLY A 33 14.89 2.94 -6.67
CA GLY A 33 15.11 4.38 -6.56
C GLY A 33 16.10 4.80 -5.48
N SER A 34 16.47 3.87 -4.56
CA SER A 34 17.38 4.16 -3.43
C SER A 34 18.75 3.50 -3.56
N LEU A 35 19.04 2.82 -4.70
CA LEU A 35 20.28 2.04 -4.90
C LEU A 35 21.56 2.86 -4.76
N GLU A 36 21.53 4.14 -5.13
CA GLU A 36 22.69 5.04 -5.03
C GLU A 36 23.22 5.19 -3.59
N SER A 37 22.39 4.88 -2.59
CA SER A 37 22.77 4.99 -1.17
C SER A 37 23.42 3.72 -0.62
N MET A 38 23.58 2.67 -1.44
CA MET A 38 24.14 1.40 -1.02
C MET A 38 25.01 0.77 -2.09
N ASP A 39 26.08 0.07 -1.67
CA ASP A 39 27.00 -0.62 -2.60
C ASP A 39 26.50 -2.01 -2.97
N GLN A 40 25.72 -2.64 -2.12
CA GLN A 40 25.18 -3.98 -2.35
C GLN A 40 23.83 -4.14 -1.66
N LEU A 41 22.84 -4.61 -2.42
CA LEU A 41 21.52 -4.98 -1.93
C LEU A 41 21.28 -6.48 -2.13
N THR A 42 20.84 -7.13 -1.05
CA THR A 42 20.27 -8.48 -1.14
C THR A 42 18.86 -8.46 -0.61
N ILE A 43 17.94 -9.08 -1.34
CA ILE A 43 16.52 -9.17 -0.97
C ILE A 43 16.18 -10.61 -0.63
N ILE A 44 15.56 -10.83 0.53
CA ILE A 44 14.91 -12.09 0.90
C ILE A 44 13.41 -11.83 0.99
N SER A 45 12.63 -12.52 0.16
CA SER A 45 11.17 -12.38 0.09
C SER A 45 10.48 -13.73 0.11
N PHE A 46 9.18 -13.74 0.42
CA PHE A 46 8.35 -14.92 0.28
C PHE A 46 7.50 -14.84 -0.98
N GLU A 47 7.52 -15.88 -1.79
CA GLU A 47 6.80 -15.93 -3.05
C GLU A 47 5.76 -17.06 -3.04
N LYS A 48 4.64 -16.83 -3.72
CA LYS A 48 3.67 -17.88 -4.00
C LYS A 48 4.23 -18.78 -5.10
N ARG A 49 4.06 -20.08 -4.94
CA ARG A 49 4.61 -21.08 -5.88
C ARG A 49 4.20 -20.79 -7.34
N ASN A 50 2.93 -20.49 -7.57
CA ASN A 50 2.41 -20.23 -8.93
C ASN A 50 3.01 -18.97 -9.55
N SER A 51 3.11 -17.86 -8.80
CA SER A 51 3.72 -16.61 -9.27
C SER A 51 5.21 -16.81 -9.61
N LEU A 52 5.92 -17.57 -8.77
CA LEU A 52 7.33 -17.85 -8.99
C LEU A 52 7.57 -18.63 -10.28
N HIS A 53 6.75 -19.63 -10.60
CA HIS A 53 6.88 -20.39 -11.85
C HIS A 53 6.66 -19.55 -13.11
N LEU A 54 5.77 -18.57 -13.06
CA LEU A 54 5.40 -17.76 -14.23
C LEU A 54 6.38 -16.62 -14.50
N ASP A 55 6.81 -15.91 -13.46
CA ASP A 55 7.47 -14.60 -13.62
C ASP A 55 8.87 -14.51 -13.01
N GLN A 56 9.38 -15.58 -12.39
CA GLN A 56 10.70 -15.59 -11.74
C GLN A 56 11.82 -15.11 -12.64
N ASN A 57 11.89 -15.65 -13.86
CA ASN A 57 12.99 -15.36 -14.78
C ASN A 57 13.01 -13.89 -15.21
N ASN A 58 11.84 -13.28 -15.39
CA ASN A 58 11.73 -11.87 -15.78
C ASN A 58 12.18 -10.95 -14.64
N LEU A 59 11.73 -11.24 -13.42
CA LEU A 59 12.13 -10.47 -12.25
C LEU A 59 13.62 -10.66 -11.95
N GLN A 60 14.13 -11.90 -12.01
CA GLN A 60 15.55 -12.19 -11.79
C GLN A 60 16.43 -11.39 -12.74
N LYS A 61 16.15 -11.42 -14.06
CA LYS A 61 16.88 -10.64 -15.06
C LYS A 61 16.88 -9.13 -14.75
N LYS A 62 15.73 -8.60 -14.31
CA LYS A 62 15.61 -7.20 -13.91
C LYS A 62 16.47 -6.89 -12.69
N LEU A 63 16.49 -7.75 -11.68
CA LEU A 63 17.29 -7.57 -10.48
C LEU A 63 18.80 -7.71 -10.77
N ASP A 64 19.17 -8.68 -11.62
CA ASP A 64 20.57 -8.88 -12.05
C ASP A 64 21.12 -7.68 -12.82
N SER A 65 20.29 -7.03 -13.65
CA SER A 65 20.71 -5.80 -14.36
C SER A 65 21.01 -4.62 -13.43
N HIS A 66 20.52 -4.68 -12.19
CA HIS A 66 20.81 -3.72 -11.13
C HIS A 66 21.79 -4.25 -10.08
N HIS A 67 22.43 -5.41 -10.31
CA HIS A 67 23.35 -6.08 -9.38
C HIS A 67 22.71 -6.40 -8.00
N ILE A 68 21.42 -6.67 -7.98
CA ILE A 68 20.66 -7.01 -6.78
C ILE A 68 20.59 -8.54 -6.65
N LYS A 69 21.07 -9.08 -5.53
CA LYS A 69 20.89 -10.50 -5.22
C LYS A 69 19.50 -10.74 -4.67
N TRP A 70 18.77 -11.70 -5.23
CA TRP A 70 17.46 -12.10 -4.75
C TRP A 70 17.44 -13.55 -4.26
N ILE A 71 16.86 -13.77 -3.11
CA ILE A 71 16.71 -15.08 -2.47
C ILE A 71 15.20 -15.28 -2.19
N PRO A 72 14.43 -15.84 -3.15
CA PRO A 72 13.01 -16.13 -2.94
C PRO A 72 12.84 -17.35 -2.04
N LEU A 73 11.99 -17.23 -1.02
CA LEU A 73 11.48 -18.31 -0.20
C LEU A 73 10.05 -18.63 -0.64
N ILE A 74 9.64 -19.89 -0.57
CA ILE A 74 8.31 -20.32 -0.98
C ILE A 74 7.43 -20.49 0.26
N PHE A 75 6.21 -19.92 0.21
CA PHE A 75 5.19 -20.11 1.25
C PHE A 75 4.82 -21.59 1.44
N SER A 76 4.65 -21.99 2.69
CA SER A 76 4.19 -23.34 3.08
C SER A 76 2.67 -23.37 3.24
N GLU A 77 1.92 -23.08 2.16
CA GLU A 77 0.47 -22.88 2.18
C GLU A 77 -0.32 -24.13 2.66
N ARG A 78 0.21 -25.33 2.41
CA ARG A 78 -0.50 -26.60 2.66
C ARG A 78 -0.69 -26.97 4.14
N TYR A 79 0.07 -26.34 5.06
CA TYR A 79 0.17 -26.77 6.46
C TYR A 79 -0.49 -25.79 7.45
N GLY A 80 -1.33 -24.86 7.01
CA GLY A 80 -2.06 -23.93 7.86
C GLY A 80 -1.15 -23.18 8.85
N SER A 81 -1.45 -23.26 10.14
CA SER A 81 -0.67 -22.57 11.19
C SER A 81 0.75 -23.14 11.35
N LEU A 82 0.95 -24.45 11.15
CA LEU A 82 2.28 -25.07 11.20
C LEU A 82 3.14 -24.60 10.01
N GLY A 83 2.54 -24.39 8.84
CA GLY A 83 3.23 -23.83 7.69
C GLY A 83 3.78 -22.44 7.96
N LYS A 84 3.05 -21.59 8.70
CA LYS A 84 3.52 -20.25 9.09
C LYS A 84 4.72 -20.30 10.03
N ILE A 85 4.72 -21.24 10.99
CA ILE A 85 5.87 -21.46 11.89
C ILE A 85 7.08 -21.91 11.06
N TRP A 86 6.86 -22.82 10.12
CA TRP A 86 7.92 -23.30 9.24
C TRP A 86 8.49 -22.19 8.35
N ASP A 87 7.63 -21.29 7.84
CA ASP A 87 8.05 -20.12 7.06
C ASP A 87 8.88 -19.15 7.89
N LEU A 88 8.50 -18.91 9.16
CA LEU A 88 9.32 -18.13 10.10
C LEU A 88 10.69 -18.77 10.33
N MET A 89 10.74 -20.10 10.49
CA MET A 89 12.01 -20.81 10.66
C MET A 89 12.88 -20.72 9.40
N LYS A 90 12.30 -20.90 8.21
CA LYS A 90 13.02 -20.71 6.93
C LYS A 90 13.62 -19.31 6.83
N LEU A 91 12.81 -18.28 7.11
CA LEU A 91 13.26 -16.88 7.09
C LEU A 91 14.42 -16.69 8.08
N PHE A 92 14.23 -17.12 9.32
CA PHE A 92 15.25 -17.00 10.38
C PHE A 92 16.57 -17.68 9.99
N ILE A 93 16.53 -18.93 9.55
CA ILE A 93 17.73 -19.69 9.17
C ILE A 93 18.42 -19.03 7.98
N THR A 94 17.66 -18.65 6.94
CA THR A 94 18.23 -18.04 5.74
C THR A 94 18.88 -16.69 6.05
N CYS A 95 18.19 -15.83 6.81
CA CYS A 95 18.72 -14.53 7.19
C CYS A 95 19.94 -14.65 8.12
N SER A 96 19.91 -15.56 9.09
CA SER A 96 21.04 -15.80 10.02
C SER A 96 22.26 -16.31 9.26
N LYS A 97 22.11 -17.31 8.40
CA LYS A 97 23.19 -17.81 7.54
C LYS A 97 23.75 -16.69 6.67
N TYR A 98 22.88 -15.96 5.98
CA TYR A 98 23.30 -14.85 5.14
C TYR A 98 24.10 -13.80 5.94
N SER A 99 23.60 -13.42 7.10
CA SER A 99 24.21 -12.38 7.94
C SER A 99 25.57 -12.83 8.52
N LEU A 100 25.71 -14.10 8.87
CA LEU A 100 27.00 -14.66 9.33
C LEU A 100 28.07 -14.61 8.24
N TYR A 101 27.73 -14.99 6.99
CA TYR A 101 28.69 -15.05 5.90
C TYR A 101 28.97 -13.68 5.26
N HIS A 102 27.93 -12.82 5.10
CA HIS A 102 28.04 -11.58 4.32
C HIS A 102 28.11 -10.32 5.19
N LYS A 103 27.80 -10.43 6.49
CA LYS A 103 27.86 -9.34 7.49
C LYS A 103 27.26 -8.01 6.97
N PRO A 104 25.97 -7.98 6.58
CA PRO A 104 25.35 -6.76 6.10
C PRO A 104 25.42 -5.67 7.19
N LYS A 105 25.71 -4.43 6.82
CA LYS A 105 25.75 -3.32 7.77
C LYS A 105 24.37 -2.93 8.28
N LEU A 106 23.36 -3.03 7.39
CA LEU A 106 21.98 -2.67 7.68
C LEU A 106 21.05 -3.82 7.28
N ILE A 107 20.09 -4.12 8.16
CA ILE A 107 18.93 -4.95 7.86
C ILE A 107 17.73 -4.02 7.76
N HIS A 108 17.14 -3.91 6.57
CA HIS A 108 15.89 -3.22 6.34
C HIS A 108 14.75 -4.23 6.35
N ALA A 109 13.93 -4.21 7.36
CA ALA A 109 12.83 -5.16 7.53
C ALA A 109 11.47 -4.49 7.28
N ARG A 110 10.73 -5.00 6.29
CA ARG A 110 9.39 -4.57 5.97
C ARG A 110 8.36 -5.44 6.69
N GLY A 111 7.54 -4.79 7.50
CA GLY A 111 6.48 -5.43 8.27
C GLY A 111 6.97 -6.17 9.51
N HIS A 112 6.02 -6.55 10.37
CA HIS A 112 6.30 -7.06 11.72
C HIS A 112 7.08 -8.37 11.75
N ILE A 113 6.75 -9.31 10.86
CA ILE A 113 7.40 -10.63 10.80
C ILE A 113 8.89 -10.48 10.46
N SER A 114 9.20 -9.70 9.44
CA SER A 114 10.58 -9.41 9.05
C SER A 114 11.32 -8.63 10.14
N ALA A 115 10.64 -7.72 10.83
CA ALA A 115 11.19 -6.93 11.93
C ALA A 115 11.60 -7.79 13.13
N LEU A 116 10.84 -8.82 13.46
CA LEU A 116 11.21 -9.77 14.54
C LEU A 116 12.54 -10.47 14.21
N ILE A 117 12.72 -10.91 12.98
CA ILE A 117 13.96 -11.58 12.55
C ILE A 117 15.12 -10.58 12.53
N ALA A 118 14.91 -9.37 12.01
CA ALA A 118 15.93 -8.32 11.98
C ALA A 118 16.39 -7.93 13.40
N CYS A 119 15.45 -7.79 14.32
CA CYS A 119 15.71 -7.48 15.72
C CYS A 119 16.57 -8.58 16.38
N TRP A 120 16.27 -9.85 16.13
CA TRP A 120 17.05 -10.97 16.62
C TRP A 120 18.48 -10.95 16.05
N ILE A 121 18.63 -10.74 14.74
CA ILE A 121 19.96 -10.69 14.09
C ILE A 121 20.75 -9.50 14.63
N LYS A 122 20.13 -8.33 14.80
CA LYS A 122 20.77 -7.16 15.43
C LYS A 122 21.30 -7.51 16.83
N PHE A 123 20.49 -8.18 17.64
CA PHE A 123 20.89 -8.61 18.98
C PHE A 123 22.12 -9.55 18.95
N MET A 124 22.15 -10.49 18.00
CA MET A 124 23.22 -11.48 17.89
C MET A 124 24.52 -10.94 17.26
N MET A 125 24.41 -10.00 16.31
CA MET A 125 25.52 -9.63 15.42
C MET A 125 25.84 -8.13 15.42
N GLY A 126 25.00 -7.29 16.06
CA GLY A 126 25.22 -5.84 16.15
C GLY A 126 24.91 -5.05 14.88
N ASN A 127 24.22 -5.68 13.88
CA ASN A 127 23.82 -4.98 12.66
C ASN A 127 22.91 -3.79 12.96
N LYS A 128 22.93 -2.76 12.11
CA LYS A 128 21.89 -1.72 12.12
C LYS A 128 20.57 -2.28 11.64
N PHE A 129 19.45 -1.73 12.17
CA PHE A 129 18.10 -2.20 11.87
C PHE A 129 17.17 -1.05 11.56
N LEU A 130 16.67 -1.00 10.31
CA LEU A 130 15.60 -0.12 9.84
C LEU A 130 14.28 -0.89 9.83
N PHE A 131 13.30 -0.42 10.61
CA PHE A 131 11.96 -0.99 10.64
C PHE A 131 11.01 -0.20 9.73
N ASP A 132 10.65 -0.75 8.60
CA ASP A 132 9.59 -0.23 7.75
C ASP A 132 8.23 -0.73 8.28
N PHE A 133 7.64 0.08 9.20
CA PHE A 133 6.39 -0.21 9.91
C PHE A 133 5.21 0.15 9.02
N ARG A 134 4.63 -0.86 8.38
CA ARG A 134 3.61 -0.67 7.34
C ARG A 134 2.17 -0.60 7.86
N GLY A 135 1.97 -0.44 9.15
CA GLY A 135 0.66 -0.33 9.80
C GLY A 135 0.60 -1.07 11.13
N LEU A 136 -0.48 -0.87 11.87
CA LEU A 136 -0.76 -1.56 13.14
C LEU A 136 -1.27 -2.98 12.86
N TRP A 137 -0.38 -3.84 12.35
CA TRP A 137 -0.72 -5.18 11.88
C TRP A 137 -1.39 -6.05 12.96
N VAL A 138 -0.98 -5.90 14.21
CA VAL A 138 -1.54 -6.66 15.35
C VAL A 138 -3.01 -6.29 15.56
N ASP A 139 -3.31 -4.98 15.52
CA ASP A 139 -4.67 -4.45 15.67
C ASP A 139 -5.53 -4.77 14.43
N GLU A 140 -4.95 -4.71 13.23
CA GLU A 140 -5.63 -5.12 12.00
C GLU A 140 -6.11 -6.57 12.02
N ARG A 141 -5.42 -7.47 12.75
CA ARG A 141 -5.86 -8.86 12.91
C ARG A 141 -7.16 -8.96 13.70
N VAL A 142 -7.35 -8.07 14.66
CA VAL A 142 -8.60 -7.96 15.43
C VAL A 142 -9.69 -7.37 14.54
N ASP A 143 -9.41 -6.25 13.87
CA ASP A 143 -10.37 -5.57 12.99
C ASP A 143 -10.90 -6.48 11.86
N LYS A 144 -10.04 -7.34 11.32
CA LYS A 144 -10.38 -8.31 10.26
C LYS A 144 -11.05 -9.58 10.80
N GLY A 145 -11.35 -9.65 12.11
CA GLY A 145 -11.95 -10.83 12.74
C GLY A 145 -11.01 -12.04 12.88
N GLY A 146 -9.72 -11.89 12.53
CA GLY A 146 -8.73 -12.97 12.66
C GLY A 146 -8.44 -13.34 14.11
N TRP A 147 -8.61 -12.40 15.04
CA TRP A 147 -8.52 -12.60 16.49
C TRP A 147 -9.74 -12.05 17.20
N ASN A 148 -10.52 -12.94 17.81
CA ASN A 148 -11.63 -12.56 18.67
C ASN A 148 -11.14 -12.42 20.12
N LEU A 149 -11.01 -11.19 20.62
CA LEU A 149 -10.47 -10.90 21.95
C LEU A 149 -11.36 -11.39 23.11
N SER A 150 -12.58 -11.85 22.86
CA SER A 150 -13.39 -12.52 23.89
C SER A 150 -12.83 -13.92 24.22
N LEU A 151 -12.08 -14.53 23.28
CA LEU A 151 -11.46 -15.82 23.47
C LEU A 151 -10.09 -15.70 24.15
N PHE A 152 -9.88 -16.49 25.20
CA PHE A 152 -8.66 -16.44 26.02
C PHE A 152 -7.38 -16.57 25.17
N PHE A 153 -7.29 -17.57 24.27
CA PHE A 153 -6.10 -17.79 23.44
C PHE A 153 -5.81 -16.63 22.49
N HIS A 154 -6.84 -16.06 21.84
CA HIS A 154 -6.66 -14.91 20.95
C HIS A 154 -6.20 -13.66 21.71
N ARG A 155 -6.69 -13.48 22.95
CA ARG A 155 -6.25 -12.39 23.83
C ARG A 155 -4.77 -12.56 24.22
N GLN A 156 -4.33 -13.78 24.54
CA GLN A 156 -2.92 -14.05 24.83
C GLN A 156 -2.04 -13.84 23.60
N GLN A 157 -2.48 -14.28 22.43
CA GLN A 157 -1.76 -14.04 21.17
C GLN A 157 -1.65 -12.53 20.90
N TYR A 158 -2.73 -11.80 21.02
CA TYR A 158 -2.72 -10.34 20.86
C TYR A 158 -1.72 -9.68 21.81
N ALA A 159 -1.77 -10.00 23.09
CA ALA A 159 -0.86 -9.45 24.10
C ALA A 159 0.62 -9.77 23.77
N LEU A 160 0.91 -11.00 23.37
CA LEU A 160 2.25 -11.41 22.95
C LEU A 160 2.72 -10.61 21.73
N PHE A 161 1.90 -10.50 20.68
CA PHE A 161 2.31 -9.78 19.48
C PHE A 161 2.42 -8.27 19.70
N LYS A 162 1.59 -7.66 20.57
CA LYS A 162 1.76 -6.26 20.99
C LYS A 162 3.05 -6.05 21.78
N TYR A 163 3.45 -7.01 22.62
CA TYR A 163 4.73 -6.97 23.29
C TYR A 163 5.90 -7.06 22.30
N LEU A 164 5.83 -7.97 21.33
CA LEU A 164 6.84 -8.12 20.28
C LEU A 164 6.92 -6.89 19.37
N GLU A 165 5.78 -6.29 19.01
CA GLU A 165 5.71 -5.02 18.27
C GLU A 165 6.43 -3.91 19.03
N LYS A 166 6.09 -3.72 20.31
CA LYS A 166 6.79 -2.75 21.17
C LYS A 166 8.30 -3.00 21.23
N TYR A 167 8.70 -4.27 21.39
CA TYR A 167 10.10 -4.65 21.47
C TYR A 167 10.85 -4.31 20.17
N THR A 168 10.32 -4.70 19.01
CA THR A 168 10.94 -4.42 17.70
C THR A 168 11.03 -2.93 17.40
N LEU A 169 10.00 -2.15 17.75
CA LEU A 169 10.01 -0.69 17.61
C LEU A 169 11.10 -0.03 18.48
N ARG A 170 11.29 -0.50 19.71
CA ARG A 170 12.32 0.02 20.62
C ARG A 170 13.75 -0.27 20.16
N PHE A 171 13.97 -1.42 19.54
CA PHE A 171 15.29 -1.85 19.10
C PHE A 171 15.67 -1.35 17.68
N ALA A 172 14.73 -0.79 16.92
CA ALA A 172 15.04 -0.21 15.63
C ALA A 172 16.00 0.99 15.76
N ASP A 173 16.97 1.11 14.86
CA ASP A 173 17.82 2.31 14.77
C ASP A 173 17.06 3.43 14.07
N HIS A 174 16.11 3.08 13.18
CA HIS A 174 15.20 4.02 12.54
C HIS A 174 13.87 3.34 12.21
N ILE A 175 12.78 4.08 12.26
CA ILE A 175 11.43 3.60 11.97
C ILE A 175 10.84 4.41 10.82
N VAL A 176 10.30 3.73 9.81
CA VAL A 176 9.48 4.37 8.78
C VAL A 176 8.02 4.04 9.05
N VAL A 177 7.17 5.06 9.06
CA VAL A 177 5.71 4.93 9.21
C VAL A 177 5.00 5.54 8.01
N LEU A 178 3.71 5.20 7.81
CA LEU A 178 2.96 5.66 6.64
C LEU A 178 2.24 6.99 6.83
N THR A 179 1.98 7.40 8.09
CA THR A 179 1.10 8.54 8.39
C THR A 179 1.66 9.39 9.51
N ASN A 180 1.38 10.70 9.49
CA ASN A 180 1.78 11.61 10.57
C ASN A 180 0.95 11.36 11.84
N ILE A 181 -0.32 11.01 11.69
CA ILE A 181 -1.24 10.78 12.81
C ILE A 181 -0.76 9.67 13.75
N ILE A 182 -0.01 8.67 13.24
CA ILE A 182 0.48 7.56 14.07
C ILE A 182 1.80 7.88 14.79
N VAL A 183 2.54 8.92 14.39
CA VAL A 183 3.87 9.24 14.94
C VAL A 183 3.85 9.40 16.48
N PRO A 184 2.92 10.14 17.10
CA PRO A 184 2.89 10.28 18.56
C PRO A 184 2.72 8.91 19.27
N GLU A 185 1.90 8.02 18.71
CA GLU A 185 1.69 6.69 19.28
C GLU A 185 2.95 5.82 19.13
N ILE A 186 3.63 5.88 17.99
CA ILE A 186 4.90 5.16 17.79
C ILE A 186 5.98 5.67 18.76
N ILE A 187 6.08 6.97 18.99
CA ILE A 187 6.99 7.55 20.01
C ILE A 187 6.67 6.96 21.38
N LYS A 188 5.40 6.94 21.77
CA LYS A 188 4.94 6.41 23.07
C LYS A 188 5.27 4.92 23.23
N ILE A 189 5.00 4.10 22.20
CA ILE A 189 5.23 2.65 22.23
C ILE A 189 6.72 2.34 22.22
N SER A 190 7.49 2.98 21.34
CA SER A 190 8.91 2.70 21.12
C SER A 190 9.83 3.37 22.12
N SER A 191 9.40 4.50 22.71
CA SER A 191 10.27 5.41 23.46
C SER A 191 11.45 5.96 22.61
N GLN A 192 11.31 5.94 21.27
CA GLN A 192 12.30 6.50 20.34
C GLN A 192 12.11 8.00 20.19
N PRO A 193 13.19 8.76 20.00
CA PRO A 193 13.09 10.17 19.67
C PRO A 193 12.47 10.38 18.27
N SER A 194 11.79 11.49 18.09
CA SER A 194 11.07 11.79 16.84
C SER A 194 11.97 11.83 15.59
N ASN A 195 13.25 12.18 15.74
CA ASN A 195 14.23 12.18 14.63
C ASN A 195 14.60 10.78 14.12
N ASN A 196 14.29 9.74 14.87
CA ASN A 196 14.43 8.35 14.44
C ASN A 196 13.16 7.80 13.75
N ILE A 197 12.15 8.65 13.52
CA ILE A 197 10.91 8.26 12.87
C ILE A 197 10.70 9.12 11.63
N THR A 198 10.52 8.50 10.47
CA THR A 198 10.24 9.21 9.21
C THR A 198 8.91 8.75 8.64
N VAL A 199 8.09 9.71 8.23
CA VAL A 199 6.83 9.42 7.55
C VAL A 199 7.08 9.29 6.05
N ILE A 200 6.78 8.12 5.48
CA ILE A 200 6.84 7.85 4.04
C ILE A 200 5.51 7.18 3.66
N PRO A 201 4.53 7.93 3.13
CA PRO A 201 3.24 7.37 2.74
C PRO A 201 3.38 6.42 1.55
N CYS A 202 2.32 5.68 1.23
CA CYS A 202 2.26 4.97 -0.03
C CYS A 202 2.25 5.97 -1.18
N CYS A 203 3.26 5.90 -2.05
CA CYS A 203 3.44 6.79 -3.18
C CYS A 203 3.14 6.09 -4.51
N ALA A 204 2.89 6.86 -5.53
CA ALA A 204 2.70 6.43 -6.90
C ALA A 204 3.87 6.88 -7.80
N ASP A 205 4.16 6.10 -8.82
CA ASP A 205 5.09 6.49 -9.86
C ASP A 205 4.40 7.47 -10.83
N TYR A 206 4.71 8.75 -10.70
CA TYR A 206 4.13 9.83 -11.51
C TYR A 206 4.58 9.80 -13.00
N LYS A 207 5.57 8.98 -13.34
CA LYS A 207 5.92 8.71 -14.75
C LYS A 207 4.98 7.66 -15.34
N HIS A 208 4.64 6.65 -14.54
CA HIS A 208 3.73 5.60 -14.93
C HIS A 208 2.26 6.06 -14.91
N PHE A 209 1.85 6.73 -13.82
CA PHE A 209 0.53 7.35 -13.68
C PHE A 209 0.60 8.79 -14.19
N HIS A 210 0.24 9.00 -15.45
CA HIS A 210 0.29 10.30 -16.13
C HIS A 210 -1.10 10.95 -16.21
N LEU A 211 -1.14 12.25 -16.40
CA LEU A 211 -2.39 12.95 -16.62
C LEU A 211 -2.99 12.55 -17.96
N ALA A 212 -4.23 12.06 -17.96
CA ALA A 212 -4.93 11.70 -19.18
C ALA A 212 -5.18 12.92 -20.08
N THR A 213 -4.81 12.79 -21.36
CA THR A 213 -5.27 13.77 -22.37
C THR A 213 -6.75 13.52 -22.70
N PRO A 214 -7.47 14.51 -23.29
CA PRO A 214 -8.82 14.28 -23.78
C PRO A 214 -8.93 13.12 -24.78
N LYS A 215 -7.85 12.85 -25.53
CA LYS A 215 -7.78 11.71 -26.46
C LYS A 215 -7.67 10.38 -25.69
N ASP A 216 -6.82 10.31 -24.66
CA ASP A 216 -6.65 9.10 -23.85
C ASP A 216 -7.96 8.75 -23.17
N ARG A 217 -8.63 9.73 -22.57
CA ARG A 217 -9.93 9.58 -21.94
C ARG A 217 -10.97 9.01 -22.92
N ARG A 218 -11.11 9.62 -24.10
CA ARG A 218 -12.04 9.13 -25.15
C ARG A 218 -11.72 7.70 -25.58
N ASN A 219 -10.44 7.40 -25.77
CA ASN A 219 -10.01 6.05 -26.19
C ASN A 219 -10.31 4.99 -25.13
N SER A 220 -10.04 5.31 -23.84
CA SER A 220 -10.32 4.40 -22.74
C SER A 220 -11.81 4.15 -22.57
N ARG A 221 -12.64 5.19 -22.59
CA ARG A 221 -14.09 5.07 -22.53
C ARG A 221 -14.66 4.28 -23.71
N LYS A 222 -14.17 4.53 -24.93
CA LYS A 222 -14.57 3.75 -26.11
C LYS A 222 -14.26 2.28 -25.97
N LYS A 223 -13.07 1.90 -25.48
CA LYS A 223 -12.67 0.51 -25.23
C LYS A 223 -13.53 -0.18 -24.17
N LEU A 224 -14.04 0.58 -23.21
CA LEU A 224 -14.90 0.12 -22.14
C LEU A 224 -16.39 0.17 -22.49
N ASN A 225 -16.75 0.58 -23.71
CA ASN A 225 -18.13 0.83 -24.17
C ASN A 225 -18.88 1.87 -23.31
N ILE A 226 -18.15 2.88 -22.82
CA ILE A 226 -18.70 3.99 -22.04
C ILE A 226 -18.76 5.24 -22.93
N THR A 227 -19.87 5.98 -22.91
CA THR A 227 -20.03 7.21 -23.69
C THR A 227 -19.22 8.36 -23.10
N ASN A 228 -18.78 9.32 -23.93
CA ASN A 228 -17.95 10.44 -23.48
C ASN A 228 -18.71 11.48 -22.63
N ALA A 229 -20.02 11.51 -22.71
CA ALA A 229 -20.87 12.47 -21.98
C ALA A 229 -21.13 12.07 -20.51
N GLN A 230 -20.82 10.83 -20.12
CA GLN A 230 -21.11 10.33 -18.79
C GLN A 230 -20.07 10.78 -17.75
N ILE A 231 -20.54 11.00 -16.54
CA ILE A 231 -19.69 11.08 -15.34
C ILE A 231 -19.38 9.66 -14.89
N ILE A 232 -18.11 9.33 -14.73
CA ILE A 232 -17.67 8.02 -14.28
C ILE A 232 -17.18 8.09 -12.85
N LEU A 233 -17.95 7.51 -11.93
CA LEU A 233 -17.51 7.22 -10.57
C LEU A 233 -16.63 5.97 -10.60
N GLY A 234 -15.39 6.08 -10.16
CA GLY A 234 -14.41 5.01 -10.20
C GLY A 234 -14.08 4.42 -8.84
N TYR A 235 -13.99 3.11 -8.76
CA TYR A 235 -13.37 2.39 -7.66
C TYR A 235 -12.27 1.51 -8.21
N HIS A 236 -11.09 1.48 -7.56
CA HIS A 236 -10.04 0.54 -7.93
C HIS A 236 -9.37 -0.06 -6.69
N GLY A 237 -9.09 -1.36 -6.75
CA GLY A 237 -8.45 -2.12 -5.68
C GLY A 237 -9.20 -3.38 -5.27
N SER A 238 -8.78 -3.97 -4.16
CA SER A 238 -9.38 -5.19 -3.61
C SER A 238 -10.76 -4.92 -3.01
N ILE A 239 -11.58 -5.95 -2.98
CA ILE A 239 -12.86 -5.99 -2.29
C ILE A 239 -12.68 -6.87 -1.05
N GLY A 240 -13.09 -6.35 0.11
CA GLY A 240 -12.98 -7.08 1.37
C GLY A 240 -13.64 -6.30 2.51
N SER A 241 -13.69 -6.90 3.70
CA SER A 241 -14.45 -6.38 4.84
C SER A 241 -14.10 -4.96 5.28
N MET A 242 -12.88 -4.49 4.97
CA MET A 242 -12.46 -3.14 5.32
C MET A 242 -12.78 -2.10 4.23
N TYR A 243 -13.04 -2.55 3.00
CA TYR A 243 -13.37 -1.67 1.89
C TYR A 243 -14.88 -1.63 1.71
N ARG A 244 -15.47 -0.46 1.94
CA ARG A 244 -16.91 -0.27 1.94
C ARG A 244 -17.43 -0.11 0.51
N ILE A 245 -17.27 -1.18 -0.28
CA ILE A 245 -17.81 -1.23 -1.67
C ILE A 245 -19.34 -1.13 -1.68
N ASP A 246 -20.01 -1.60 -0.64
CA ASP A 246 -21.44 -1.42 -0.42
C ASP A 246 -21.83 0.06 -0.44
N ARG A 247 -21.02 0.93 0.19
CA ARG A 247 -21.26 2.37 0.21
C ARG A 247 -20.89 3.06 -1.10
N PHE A 248 -19.91 2.54 -1.83
CA PHE A 248 -19.66 2.98 -3.19
C PHE A 248 -20.87 2.69 -4.09
N LEU A 249 -21.41 1.48 -4.04
CA LEU A 249 -22.60 1.08 -4.82
C LEU A 249 -23.82 1.93 -4.42
N LYS A 250 -23.98 2.24 -3.13
CA LYS A 250 -25.05 3.13 -2.65
C LYS A 250 -24.87 4.56 -3.18
N LEU A 251 -23.65 5.11 -3.17
CA LEU A 251 -23.37 6.41 -3.75
C LEU A 251 -23.71 6.43 -5.26
N TYR A 252 -23.32 5.38 -5.98
CA TYR A 252 -23.66 5.25 -7.40
C TYR A 252 -25.19 5.22 -7.61
N GLU A 253 -25.93 4.42 -6.83
CA GLU A 253 -27.41 4.35 -6.91
C GLU A 253 -28.05 5.73 -6.71
N VAL A 254 -27.62 6.45 -5.67
CA VAL A 254 -28.15 7.78 -5.35
C VAL A 254 -27.82 8.78 -6.48
N ALA A 255 -26.56 8.79 -6.94
CA ALA A 255 -26.12 9.67 -8.01
C ALA A 255 -26.87 9.40 -9.32
N LYS A 256 -27.08 8.13 -9.66
CA LYS A 256 -27.80 7.69 -10.87
C LYS A 256 -29.26 8.11 -10.89
N LYS A 257 -29.91 8.22 -9.71
CA LYS A 257 -31.29 8.73 -9.60
C LYS A 257 -31.37 10.24 -9.88
N ILE A 258 -30.32 10.99 -9.57
CA ILE A 258 -30.25 12.43 -9.79
C ILE A 258 -29.86 12.74 -11.23
N ASP A 259 -28.88 12.00 -11.76
CA ASP A 259 -28.38 12.18 -13.13
C ASP A 259 -28.22 10.82 -13.82
N HIS A 260 -29.05 10.57 -14.82
CA HIS A 260 -29.07 9.32 -15.57
C HIS A 260 -27.83 9.10 -16.46
N GLU A 261 -26.97 10.12 -16.66
CA GLU A 261 -25.73 10.01 -17.44
C GLU A 261 -24.53 9.51 -16.60
N ILE A 262 -24.73 9.23 -15.29
CA ILE A 262 -23.68 8.72 -14.42
C ILE A 262 -23.53 7.21 -14.63
N SER A 263 -22.26 6.74 -14.72
CA SER A 263 -21.89 5.32 -14.71
C SER A 263 -20.85 5.04 -13.64
N ALA A 264 -20.68 3.77 -13.31
CA ALA A 264 -19.63 3.30 -12.39
C ALA A 264 -18.60 2.46 -13.14
N LEU A 265 -17.31 2.66 -12.85
CA LEU A 265 -16.22 1.79 -13.29
C LEU A 265 -15.52 1.21 -12.06
N ILE A 266 -15.59 -0.12 -11.91
CA ILE A 266 -14.98 -0.83 -10.78
C ILE A 266 -13.86 -1.72 -11.30
N ILE A 267 -12.63 -1.44 -10.89
CA ILE A 267 -11.43 -2.14 -11.31
C ILE A 267 -10.92 -2.99 -10.14
N THR A 268 -11.12 -4.30 -10.24
CA THR A 268 -10.75 -5.25 -9.16
C THR A 268 -10.33 -6.60 -9.74
N ARG A 269 -9.57 -7.37 -8.95
CA ARG A 269 -9.31 -8.79 -9.25
C ARG A 269 -10.41 -9.71 -8.76
N ASP A 270 -11.24 -9.24 -7.83
CA ASP A 270 -12.32 -9.99 -7.18
C ASP A 270 -13.65 -9.83 -7.97
N THR A 271 -13.58 -9.97 -9.29
CA THR A 271 -14.71 -9.69 -10.21
C THR A 271 -15.94 -10.53 -9.92
N SER A 272 -15.78 -11.82 -9.61
CA SER A 272 -16.92 -12.73 -9.31
C SER A 272 -17.62 -12.33 -8.00
N LEU A 273 -16.87 -11.96 -6.96
CA LEU A 273 -17.46 -11.48 -5.71
C LEU A 273 -18.20 -10.16 -5.93
N LEU A 274 -17.59 -9.25 -6.72
CA LEU A 274 -18.22 -7.97 -7.04
C LEU A 274 -19.54 -8.17 -7.78
N GLN A 275 -19.60 -9.09 -8.73
CA GLN A 275 -20.82 -9.34 -9.50
C GLN A 275 -21.98 -9.75 -8.60
N ILE A 276 -21.73 -10.64 -7.64
CA ILE A 276 -22.73 -11.03 -6.62
C ILE A 276 -23.19 -9.80 -5.82
N LEU A 277 -22.27 -8.96 -5.36
CA LEU A 277 -22.61 -7.77 -4.59
C LEU A 277 -23.41 -6.73 -5.41
N VAL A 278 -23.14 -6.60 -6.70
CA VAL A 278 -23.91 -5.71 -7.60
C VAL A 278 -25.32 -6.25 -7.77
N GLU A 279 -25.49 -7.55 -8.00
CA GLU A 279 -26.80 -8.20 -8.13
C GLU A 279 -27.64 -8.05 -6.86
N ASP A 280 -27.01 -8.18 -5.68
CA ASP A 280 -27.70 -8.13 -4.39
C ASP A 280 -28.04 -6.69 -3.93
N LEU A 281 -27.17 -5.72 -4.22
CA LEU A 281 -27.23 -4.37 -3.61
C LEU A 281 -27.75 -3.28 -4.54
N VAL A 282 -27.75 -3.50 -5.86
CA VAL A 282 -28.08 -2.46 -6.84
C VAL A 282 -29.35 -2.85 -7.61
N PRO A 283 -30.32 -1.91 -7.79
CA PRO A 283 -31.51 -2.19 -8.61
C PRO A 283 -31.15 -2.61 -10.04
N SER A 284 -31.81 -3.65 -10.54
CA SER A 284 -31.53 -4.25 -11.87
C SER A 284 -31.61 -3.23 -13.03
N SER A 285 -32.44 -2.23 -12.89
CA SER A 285 -32.61 -1.16 -13.90
C SER A 285 -31.36 -0.31 -14.17
N ILE A 286 -30.40 -0.27 -13.23
CA ILE A 286 -29.19 0.54 -13.33
C ILE A 286 -27.90 -0.29 -13.31
N GLN A 287 -27.97 -1.62 -13.21
CA GLN A 287 -26.77 -2.48 -13.18
C GLN A 287 -25.99 -2.44 -14.50
N ASN A 288 -26.65 -2.24 -15.63
CA ASN A 288 -26.01 -2.20 -16.96
C ASN A 288 -24.99 -1.05 -17.12
N ASP A 289 -25.07 -0.02 -16.31
CA ASP A 289 -24.14 1.12 -16.32
C ASP A 289 -23.00 0.97 -15.31
N ILE A 290 -22.88 -0.23 -14.70
CA ILE A 290 -21.73 -0.60 -13.85
C ILE A 290 -20.76 -1.45 -14.68
N HIS A 291 -19.60 -0.88 -14.98
CA HIS A 291 -18.56 -1.53 -15.76
C HIS A 291 -17.54 -2.19 -14.82
N ILE A 292 -17.39 -3.51 -14.90
CA ILE A 292 -16.47 -4.28 -14.07
C ILE A 292 -15.25 -4.67 -14.91
N GLN A 293 -14.06 -4.34 -14.43
CA GLN A 293 -12.79 -4.63 -15.11
C GLN A 293 -11.78 -5.26 -14.16
N SER A 294 -10.89 -6.08 -14.72
CA SER A 294 -9.69 -6.53 -14.02
C SER A 294 -8.48 -5.78 -14.55
N GLY A 295 -7.65 -5.26 -13.64
CA GLY A 295 -6.47 -4.48 -13.98
C GLY A 295 -5.17 -5.13 -13.51
N THR A 296 -4.12 -5.00 -14.34
CA THR A 296 -2.72 -5.22 -13.96
C THR A 296 -2.06 -3.88 -13.73
N ARG A 297 -0.92 -3.84 -13.02
CA ARG A 297 -0.16 -2.58 -12.86
C ARG A 297 0.07 -1.89 -14.21
N LYS A 298 0.43 -2.66 -15.26
CA LYS A 298 0.77 -2.13 -16.59
C LYS A 298 -0.38 -1.38 -17.26
N ASN A 299 -1.62 -1.90 -17.17
CA ASN A 299 -2.78 -1.30 -17.85
C ASN A 299 -3.63 -0.41 -16.94
N MET A 300 -3.30 -0.31 -15.64
CA MET A 300 -4.04 0.49 -14.68
C MET A 300 -4.19 1.97 -15.10
N PRO A 301 -3.15 2.69 -15.57
CA PRO A 301 -3.32 4.06 -16.03
C PRO A 301 -4.39 4.19 -17.10
N ASN A 302 -4.38 3.31 -18.11
CA ASN A 302 -5.38 3.35 -19.20
C ASN A 302 -6.81 3.11 -18.71
N LEU A 303 -7.00 2.31 -17.66
CA LEU A 303 -8.33 2.10 -17.07
C LEU A 303 -8.74 3.33 -16.25
N LEU A 304 -7.83 3.92 -15.50
CA LEU A 304 -8.08 5.12 -14.72
C LEU A 304 -8.34 6.36 -15.58
N ASP A 305 -7.83 6.43 -16.82
CA ASP A 305 -8.13 7.49 -17.78
C ASP A 305 -9.63 7.70 -18.00
N ALA A 306 -10.44 6.66 -17.84
CA ALA A 306 -11.89 6.75 -18.01
C ALA A 306 -12.60 7.44 -16.84
N ILE A 307 -12.00 7.51 -15.65
CA ILE A 307 -12.60 7.92 -14.38
C ILE A 307 -12.58 9.44 -14.24
N ASP A 308 -13.69 10.03 -13.78
CA ASP A 308 -13.78 11.45 -13.42
C ASP A 308 -13.55 11.70 -11.95
N ILE A 309 -14.06 10.83 -11.08
CA ILE A 309 -13.94 10.90 -9.62
C ILE A 309 -13.60 9.52 -9.08
N SER A 310 -12.54 9.42 -8.31
CA SER A 310 -12.19 8.18 -7.61
C SER A 310 -12.85 8.13 -6.23
N VAL A 311 -13.46 7.02 -5.87
CA VAL A 311 -14.12 6.84 -4.57
C VAL A 311 -13.36 5.81 -3.73
N SER A 312 -13.06 6.17 -2.49
CA SER A 312 -12.29 5.33 -1.57
C SER A 312 -12.89 5.36 -0.17
N PHE A 313 -13.90 4.54 0.06
CA PHE A 313 -14.47 4.33 1.39
C PHE A 313 -13.81 3.15 2.09
N ILE A 314 -13.33 3.40 3.31
CA ILE A 314 -12.61 2.42 4.13
C ILE A 314 -13.21 2.48 5.53
N GLU A 315 -13.52 1.32 6.11
CA GLU A 315 -14.04 1.25 7.49
C GLU A 315 -13.03 1.84 8.47
N PRO A 316 -13.41 2.92 9.20
CA PRO A 316 -12.52 3.53 10.19
C PRO A 316 -12.25 2.58 11.35
N SER A 317 -11.01 2.55 11.82
CA SER A 317 -10.65 1.83 13.04
C SER A 317 -9.35 2.39 13.62
N TYR A 318 -8.98 1.94 14.82
CA TYR A 318 -7.70 2.31 15.40
C TYR A 318 -6.52 1.92 14.49
N ALA A 319 -6.56 0.71 13.92
CA ALA A 319 -5.50 0.27 13.03
C ALA A 319 -5.41 1.08 11.73
N ARG A 320 -6.51 1.68 11.27
CA ARG A 320 -6.55 2.50 10.05
C ARG A 320 -5.82 3.83 10.19
N GLN A 321 -5.54 4.31 11.40
CA GLN A 321 -4.72 5.50 11.61
C GLN A 321 -3.30 5.35 11.01
N ALA A 322 -2.78 4.14 10.95
CA ALA A 322 -1.48 3.84 10.34
C ALA A 322 -1.56 3.43 8.86
N SER A 323 -2.69 3.65 8.19
CA SER A 323 -2.92 3.24 6.81
C SER A 323 -2.78 4.40 5.82
N SER A 324 -2.08 4.16 4.71
CA SER A 324 -1.97 5.10 3.58
C SER A 324 -2.40 4.37 2.30
N PRO A 325 -3.61 4.59 1.78
CA PRO A 325 -4.11 3.88 0.60
C PRO A 325 -3.36 4.28 -0.68
N THR A 326 -2.71 3.33 -1.33
CA THR A 326 -1.98 3.54 -2.58
C THR A 326 -2.88 4.08 -3.70
N LYS A 327 -4.14 3.63 -3.75
CA LYS A 327 -5.12 4.07 -4.75
C LYS A 327 -5.35 5.59 -4.76
N MET A 328 -5.26 6.25 -3.61
CA MET A 328 -5.37 7.70 -3.54
C MET A 328 -4.17 8.40 -4.18
N ALA A 329 -2.96 7.90 -3.92
CA ALA A 329 -1.76 8.42 -4.56
C ALA A 329 -1.79 8.23 -6.08
N GLU A 330 -2.30 7.10 -6.56
CA GLU A 330 -2.49 6.81 -7.99
C GLU A 330 -3.52 7.76 -8.62
N SER A 331 -4.68 7.98 -7.97
CA SER A 331 -5.69 8.93 -8.43
C SER A 331 -5.13 10.36 -8.51
N PHE A 332 -4.44 10.82 -7.49
CA PHE A 332 -3.83 12.17 -7.50
C PHE A 332 -2.72 12.30 -8.55
N ALA A 333 -1.95 11.25 -8.79
CA ALA A 333 -0.96 11.22 -9.87
C ALA A 333 -1.60 11.38 -11.25
N MET A 334 -2.82 10.86 -11.43
CA MET A 334 -3.63 11.02 -12.65
C MET A 334 -4.43 12.34 -12.68
N GLY A 335 -4.34 13.17 -11.62
CA GLY A 335 -5.15 14.38 -11.49
C GLY A 335 -6.63 14.11 -11.24
N ILE A 336 -7.00 12.92 -10.76
CA ILE A 336 -8.38 12.53 -10.48
C ILE A 336 -8.72 12.90 -9.03
N PRO A 337 -9.77 13.71 -8.78
CA PRO A 337 -10.21 14.06 -7.45
C PRO A 337 -10.82 12.86 -6.74
N VAL A 338 -10.78 12.87 -5.39
CA VAL A 338 -11.16 11.71 -4.57
C VAL A 338 -12.34 12.05 -3.67
N ILE A 339 -13.32 11.14 -3.59
CA ILE A 339 -14.32 11.11 -2.53
C ILE A 339 -13.89 10.03 -1.52
N CYS A 340 -13.75 10.40 -0.26
CA CYS A 340 -13.32 9.49 0.80
C CYS A 340 -13.99 9.84 2.14
N ASN A 341 -13.72 9.02 3.16
CA ASN A 341 -14.21 9.25 4.51
C ASN A 341 -13.07 9.61 5.48
N PRO A 342 -13.37 10.26 6.61
CA PRO A 342 -12.41 10.51 7.68
C PRO A 342 -12.01 9.22 8.43
N GLY A 343 -11.02 9.32 9.32
CA GLY A 343 -10.61 8.22 10.21
C GLY A 343 -9.64 7.20 9.59
N VAL A 344 -9.03 7.52 8.45
CA VAL A 344 -8.04 6.66 7.77
C VAL A 344 -6.73 7.42 7.55
N GLY A 345 -5.76 7.19 8.43
CA GLY A 345 -4.46 7.85 8.36
C GLY A 345 -4.56 9.36 8.16
N ASP A 346 -3.72 9.90 7.30
CA ASP A 346 -3.66 11.33 6.99
C ASP A 346 -4.60 11.76 5.85
N ILE A 347 -5.51 10.88 5.38
CA ILE A 347 -6.31 11.10 4.15
C ILE A 347 -7.10 12.40 4.21
N GLU A 348 -7.83 12.63 5.30
CA GLU A 348 -8.66 13.82 5.47
C GLU A 348 -7.83 15.11 5.36
N ALA A 349 -6.73 15.18 6.10
CA ALA A 349 -5.82 16.33 6.06
C ALA A 349 -5.22 16.53 4.65
N GLN A 350 -4.85 15.44 3.97
CA GLN A 350 -4.26 15.48 2.64
C GLN A 350 -5.27 15.94 1.58
N VAL A 351 -6.49 15.40 1.57
CA VAL A 351 -7.55 15.81 0.63
C VAL A 351 -7.92 17.28 0.81
N ASN A 352 -8.08 17.72 2.07
CA ASN A 352 -8.42 19.12 2.37
C ASN A 352 -7.28 20.08 2.00
N ASN A 353 -6.03 19.77 2.38
CA ASN A 353 -4.87 20.61 2.08
C ASN A 353 -4.59 20.74 0.58
N LEU A 354 -4.90 19.72 -0.21
CA LEU A 354 -4.73 19.71 -1.65
C LEU A 354 -5.95 20.32 -2.38
N ASN A 355 -7.05 20.55 -1.67
CA ASN A 355 -8.36 20.75 -2.30
C ASN A 355 -8.59 19.70 -3.41
N GLY A 356 -8.32 18.43 -3.06
CA GLY A 356 -8.20 17.31 -3.99
C GLY A 356 -9.44 16.44 -4.08
N GLY A 357 -10.56 16.87 -3.52
CA GLY A 357 -11.79 16.09 -3.49
C GLY A 357 -12.71 16.45 -2.33
N LYS A 358 -13.47 15.47 -1.85
CA LYS A 358 -14.39 15.62 -0.72
C LYS A 358 -14.19 14.51 0.30
N VAL A 359 -14.19 14.92 1.57
CA VAL A 359 -14.24 14.02 2.74
C VAL A 359 -15.65 14.06 3.28
N ILE A 360 -16.30 12.90 3.38
CA ILE A 360 -17.72 12.80 3.77
C ILE A 360 -17.93 11.67 4.77
N ASP A 361 -18.98 11.78 5.58
CA ASP A 361 -19.54 10.64 6.29
C ASP A 361 -20.39 9.81 5.32
N PHE A 362 -19.85 8.67 4.91
CA PHE A 362 -20.49 7.80 3.91
C PHE A 362 -21.64 6.96 4.48
N LEU A 363 -21.93 7.04 5.77
CA LEU A 363 -23.03 6.28 6.40
C LEU A 363 -24.38 6.97 6.23
N SER A 364 -24.41 8.29 6.04
CA SER A 364 -25.65 9.07 5.87
C SER A 364 -26.08 9.12 4.40
N ASP A 365 -27.28 8.67 4.10
CA ASP A 365 -27.86 8.73 2.75
C ASP A 365 -28.10 10.20 2.34
N GLU A 366 -28.48 11.08 3.26
CA GLU A 366 -28.62 12.53 3.00
C GLU A 366 -27.32 13.18 2.54
N VAL A 367 -26.19 12.78 3.18
CA VAL A 367 -24.85 13.25 2.76
C VAL A 367 -24.51 12.76 1.35
N LEU A 368 -24.88 11.51 1.02
CA LEU A 368 -24.67 10.98 -0.33
C LEU A 368 -25.55 11.71 -1.39
N GLU A 369 -26.78 12.08 -1.06
CA GLU A 369 -27.66 12.85 -1.95
C GLU A 369 -27.09 14.27 -2.22
N ASN A 370 -26.71 14.97 -1.16
CA ASN A 370 -26.10 16.30 -1.26
C ASN A 370 -24.78 16.27 -2.07
N LEU A 371 -23.95 15.25 -1.87
CA LEU A 371 -22.74 15.06 -2.64
C LEU A 371 -23.03 14.81 -4.11
N SER A 372 -24.00 13.95 -4.41
CA SER A 372 -24.38 13.57 -5.77
C SER A 372 -24.88 14.75 -6.59
N SER A 373 -25.51 15.74 -5.96
CA SER A 373 -25.94 16.97 -6.60
C SER A 373 -24.79 17.91 -7.01
N ASN A 374 -23.55 17.66 -6.52
CA ASN A 374 -22.39 18.52 -6.77
C ASN A 374 -21.17 17.79 -7.38
N LEU A 375 -21.38 16.70 -8.10
CA LEU A 375 -20.27 15.93 -8.69
C LEU A 375 -19.44 16.75 -9.69
N HIS A 376 -20.08 17.59 -10.50
CA HIS A 376 -19.36 18.52 -11.40
C HIS A 376 -18.40 19.45 -10.65
N GLY A 377 -18.83 19.97 -9.49
CA GLY A 377 -17.96 20.78 -8.63
C GLY A 377 -16.73 20.01 -8.14
N ILE A 378 -16.89 18.70 -7.87
CA ILE A 378 -15.77 17.83 -7.45
C ILE A 378 -14.83 17.55 -8.62
N ILE A 379 -15.35 17.28 -9.83
CA ILE A 379 -14.54 17.05 -11.04
C ILE A 379 -13.61 18.25 -11.30
N ASN A 380 -14.10 19.47 -11.11
CA ASN A 380 -13.33 20.70 -11.30
C ASN A 380 -12.16 20.88 -10.31
N LEU A 381 -12.13 20.10 -9.23
CA LEU A 381 -10.98 20.06 -8.31
C LEU A 381 -9.78 19.25 -8.86
N GLY A 382 -9.98 18.51 -9.93
CA GLY A 382 -8.99 17.65 -10.57
C GLY A 382 -8.02 18.38 -11.51
N GLY A 383 -7.34 17.59 -12.34
CA GLY A 383 -6.45 18.03 -13.40
C GLY A 383 -5.03 18.33 -12.96
N MET A 384 -4.30 19.12 -13.77
CA MET A 384 -2.87 19.41 -13.60
C MET A 384 -2.56 20.03 -12.23
N ARG A 385 -3.41 20.96 -11.75
CA ARG A 385 -3.22 21.59 -10.44
C ARG A 385 -3.13 20.57 -9.32
N LEU A 386 -4.09 19.62 -9.25
CA LEU A 386 -4.11 18.56 -8.24
C LEU A 386 -2.89 17.67 -8.36
N ARG A 387 -2.56 17.23 -9.58
CA ARG A 387 -1.38 16.41 -9.84
C ARG A 387 -0.10 17.09 -9.34
N GLU A 388 0.15 18.35 -9.70
CA GLU A 388 1.38 19.05 -9.31
C GLU A 388 1.44 19.30 -7.79
N SER A 389 0.33 19.73 -7.19
CA SER A 389 0.28 19.98 -5.76
C SER A 389 0.45 18.70 -4.90
N SER A 390 0.04 17.55 -5.41
CA SER A 390 0.14 16.26 -4.70
C SER A 390 1.52 15.61 -4.78
N LYS A 391 2.38 15.98 -5.74
CA LYS A 391 3.73 15.42 -5.90
C LYS A 391 4.55 15.46 -4.62
N LYS A 392 4.52 16.57 -3.88
CA LYS A 392 5.28 16.73 -2.63
C LYS A 392 4.95 15.69 -1.56
N PHE A 393 3.77 15.04 -1.65
CA PHE A 393 3.33 14.03 -0.70
C PHE A 393 3.43 12.61 -1.27
N PHE A 394 3.10 12.43 -2.56
CA PHE A 394 2.79 11.12 -3.13
C PHE A 394 3.67 10.72 -4.31
N ASP A 395 4.61 11.55 -4.76
CA ASP A 395 5.55 11.14 -5.81
C ASP A 395 6.57 10.14 -5.23
N LEU A 396 6.72 9.01 -5.90
CA LEU A 396 7.70 7.98 -5.58
C LEU A 396 9.13 8.54 -5.46
N ASN A 397 9.48 9.55 -6.26
CA ASN A 397 10.81 10.18 -6.18
C ASN A 397 11.03 10.84 -4.80
N VAL A 398 10.00 11.48 -4.23
CA VAL A 398 10.09 12.09 -2.90
C VAL A 398 10.30 11.02 -1.82
N ALA A 399 9.60 9.88 -1.95
CA ALA A 399 9.80 8.75 -1.05
C ALA A 399 11.22 8.16 -1.17
N ASN A 400 11.71 8.02 -2.40
CA ASN A 400 13.07 7.52 -2.66
C ASN A 400 14.13 8.42 -2.04
N GLU A 401 14.01 9.74 -2.16
CA GLU A 401 14.94 10.67 -1.52
C GLU A 401 14.92 10.56 0.01
N ARG A 402 13.74 10.36 0.63
CA ARG A 402 13.63 10.12 2.07
C ARG A 402 14.34 8.82 2.48
N TYR A 403 14.17 7.73 1.72
CA TYR A 403 14.90 6.48 1.99
C TYR A 403 16.41 6.65 1.81
N LYS A 404 16.87 7.37 0.76
CA LYS A 404 18.29 7.68 0.58
C LYS A 404 18.87 8.41 1.79
N MET A 405 18.17 9.43 2.31
CA MET A 405 18.60 10.13 3.52
C MET A 405 18.69 9.19 4.73
N ILE A 406 17.69 8.32 4.93
CA ILE A 406 17.71 7.33 6.02
C ILE A 406 18.91 6.39 5.88
N TYR A 407 19.12 5.82 4.69
CA TYR A 407 20.24 4.92 4.45
C TYR A 407 21.61 5.62 4.68
N ASN A 408 21.76 6.83 4.18
CA ASN A 408 22.98 7.59 4.36
C ASN A 408 23.24 7.93 5.84
N ASN A 409 22.20 8.29 6.59
CA ASN A 409 22.32 8.56 8.03
C ASN A 409 22.73 7.31 8.82
N ILE A 410 22.09 6.16 8.52
CA ILE A 410 22.39 4.91 9.25
C ILE A 410 23.75 4.32 8.86
N LEU A 411 24.10 4.38 7.56
CA LEU A 411 25.31 3.74 7.00
C LEU A 411 26.51 4.71 6.96
N GLY A 412 26.29 6.00 7.09
CA GLY A 412 27.33 7.03 7.11
C GLY A 412 27.75 7.50 8.52
N ALA A 413 26.99 7.15 9.57
CA ALA A 413 27.35 7.41 10.96
C ALA A 413 28.39 6.34 11.42
N ASN A 414 29.68 6.62 11.16
CA ASN A 414 30.82 5.92 11.78
C ASN A 414 31.50 6.87 12.75
#